data_255f2e9bebe4d86f8eb3c9b5e063d493
#
_entry.id   255f2e9bebe4d86f8eb3c9b5e063d493
#
_cell.length_a   1.000
_cell.length_b   1.000
_cell.length_c   1.000
_cell.angle_alpha   90.00
_cell.angle_beta   90.00
_cell.angle_gamma   90.00
#
_symmetry.space_group_name_H-M   'P 1'
#
loop_
_entity.id
_entity.type
_entity.pdbx_description
1 polymer ?
#
loop_
_entity_poly.entity_id
_entity_poly.type
_entity_poly.pdbx_seq_one_letter_code
_entity_poly.pdbx_strand_id
1 'polypeptide(L)'
;MRTKDELFRAAQREVAAYRQQAVMQAETARRAAYAAHPALAEADSAHLRAGLGLAKAAALGGNMDTARAALTRADEALAAAVREAGFSADDFKPAYRCPLCEDTGMRGGVPCRCVADAARRLRRDEINAASPLGLCQFASFEVERYSDAVEPELGISPREYMGKLLNYCRGYAAKFSQNSPNLLFMGHTGLGKTHLALAIADAVLEGGHDVLYTSAAALAAQLGREHFNYTTNDE
;
A
#
# COMPACT_ATOMS: atom_id res chain seq x y z
N MET A 1 14.72 -9.90 6.00
CA MET A 1 13.74 -8.84 5.68
C MET A 1 14.32 -7.96 4.59
N ARG A 2 13.48 -7.43 3.71
CA ARG A 2 13.91 -6.52 2.62
C ARG A 2 14.43 -5.19 3.17
N THR A 3 15.38 -4.58 2.47
CA THR A 3 15.77 -3.20 2.72
C THR A 3 14.60 -2.24 2.41
N LYS A 4 14.69 -1.00 2.86
CA LYS A 4 13.68 0.03 2.58
C LYS A 4 13.46 0.23 1.08
N ASP A 5 14.56 0.24 0.30
CA ASP A 5 14.50 0.41 -1.16
C ASP A 5 13.89 -0.79 -1.88
N GLU A 6 14.23 -2.01 -1.47
CA GLU A 6 13.63 -3.24 -2.01
C GLU A 6 12.13 -3.30 -1.71
N LEU A 7 11.74 -2.90 -0.49
CA LEU A 7 10.34 -2.84 -0.08
C LEU A 7 9.57 -1.81 -0.91
N PHE A 8 10.15 -0.63 -1.10
CA PHE A 8 9.56 0.43 -1.91
C PHE A 8 9.38 0.00 -3.38
N ARG A 9 10.41 -0.63 -3.97
CA ARG A 9 10.31 -1.20 -5.32
C ARG A 9 9.26 -2.30 -5.43
N ALA A 10 9.12 -3.13 -4.39
CA ALA A 10 8.08 -4.16 -4.35
C ALA A 10 6.68 -3.53 -4.29
N ALA A 11 6.50 -2.49 -3.48
CA ALA A 11 5.26 -1.73 -3.38
C ALA A 11 4.88 -1.05 -4.71
N GLN A 12 5.86 -0.46 -5.40
CA GLN A 12 5.62 0.13 -6.73
C GLN A 12 5.16 -0.91 -7.75
N ARG A 13 5.81 -2.09 -7.78
CA ARG A 13 5.39 -3.19 -8.66
C ARG A 13 3.99 -3.68 -8.36
N GLU A 14 3.63 -3.76 -7.08
CA GLU A 14 2.29 -4.18 -6.66
C GLU A 14 1.22 -3.17 -7.10
N VAL A 15 1.45 -1.87 -6.91
CA VAL A 15 0.53 -0.81 -7.36
C VAL A 15 0.39 -0.83 -8.89
N ALA A 16 1.50 -1.00 -9.62
CA ALA A 16 1.46 -1.13 -11.08
C ALA A 16 0.67 -2.37 -11.54
N ALA A 17 0.79 -3.50 -10.82
CA ALA A 17 0.02 -4.71 -11.11
C ALA A 17 -1.48 -4.50 -10.91
N TYR A 18 -1.91 -3.72 -9.90
CA TYR A 18 -3.32 -3.35 -9.73
C TYR A 18 -3.86 -2.55 -10.91
N ARG A 19 -3.07 -1.59 -11.42
CA ARG A 19 -3.45 -0.83 -12.62
C ARG A 19 -3.65 -1.76 -13.82
N GLN A 20 -2.69 -2.63 -14.06
CA GLN A 20 -2.78 -3.58 -15.17
C GLN A 20 -4.01 -4.48 -15.02
N GLN A 21 -4.28 -4.99 -13.84
CA GLN A 21 -5.47 -5.80 -13.56
C GLN A 21 -6.77 -5.02 -13.81
N ALA A 22 -6.87 -3.77 -13.34
CA ALA A 22 -8.05 -2.93 -13.55
C ALA A 22 -8.32 -2.68 -15.05
N VAL A 23 -7.26 -2.35 -15.80
CA VAL A 23 -7.37 -2.17 -17.27
C VAL A 23 -7.81 -3.45 -17.96
N MET A 24 -7.19 -4.58 -17.65
CA MET A 24 -7.56 -5.88 -18.24
C MET A 24 -9.01 -6.28 -17.93
N GLN A 25 -9.47 -6.03 -16.70
CA GLN A 25 -10.85 -6.29 -16.29
C GLN A 25 -11.84 -5.42 -17.09
N ALA A 26 -11.57 -4.13 -17.21
CA ALA A 26 -12.40 -3.21 -18.00
C ALA A 26 -12.45 -3.61 -19.47
N GLU A 27 -11.31 -3.98 -20.07
CA GLU A 27 -11.26 -4.46 -21.46
C GLU A 27 -12.00 -5.77 -21.66
N THR A 28 -11.90 -6.69 -20.70
CA THR A 28 -12.61 -7.98 -20.75
C THR A 28 -14.11 -7.75 -20.67
N ALA A 29 -14.57 -6.89 -19.76
CA ALA A 29 -15.98 -6.52 -19.64
C ALA A 29 -16.49 -5.87 -20.94
N ARG A 30 -15.73 -4.94 -21.53
CA ARG A 30 -16.07 -4.29 -22.80
C ARG A 30 -16.18 -5.31 -23.94
N ARG A 31 -15.22 -6.22 -24.07
CA ARG A 31 -15.26 -7.27 -25.10
C ARG A 31 -16.47 -8.18 -24.94
N ALA A 32 -16.80 -8.56 -23.71
CA ALA A 32 -17.98 -9.37 -23.43
C ALA A 32 -19.28 -8.64 -23.80
N ALA A 33 -19.40 -7.34 -23.46
CA ALA A 33 -20.53 -6.51 -23.83
C ALA A 33 -20.68 -6.38 -25.35
N TYR A 34 -19.57 -6.16 -26.07
CA TYR A 34 -19.58 -6.06 -27.54
C TYR A 34 -19.96 -7.37 -28.21
N ALA A 35 -19.55 -8.50 -27.65
CA ALA A 35 -19.96 -9.82 -28.18
C ALA A 35 -21.45 -10.08 -27.98
N ALA A 36 -22.01 -9.63 -26.85
CA ALA A 36 -23.44 -9.77 -26.53
C ALA A 36 -24.32 -8.75 -27.26
N HIS A 37 -23.79 -7.56 -27.58
CA HIS A 37 -24.51 -6.43 -28.18
C HIS A 37 -23.78 -5.92 -29.45
N PRO A 38 -23.93 -6.52 -30.63
CA PRO A 38 -23.20 -6.12 -31.84
C PRO A 38 -23.42 -4.65 -32.26
N ALA A 39 -24.61 -4.10 -31.99
CA ALA A 39 -24.93 -2.70 -32.27
C ALA A 39 -24.04 -1.72 -31.43
N LEU A 40 -23.69 -2.10 -30.21
CA LEU A 40 -22.76 -1.34 -29.38
C LEU A 40 -21.34 -1.31 -29.96
N ALA A 41 -20.87 -2.46 -30.47
CA ALA A 41 -19.56 -2.57 -31.13
C ALA A 41 -19.50 -1.76 -32.43
N GLU A 42 -20.60 -1.72 -33.19
CA GLU A 42 -20.71 -0.93 -34.42
C GLU A 42 -20.72 0.57 -34.13
N ALA A 43 -21.46 1.01 -33.11
CA ALA A 43 -21.50 2.40 -32.64
C ALA A 43 -20.13 2.88 -32.16
N ASP A 44 -19.39 2.07 -31.37
CA ASP A 44 -18.02 2.38 -30.93
C ASP A 44 -17.04 2.50 -32.11
N SER A 45 -17.15 1.59 -33.08
CA SER A 45 -16.35 1.63 -34.32
C SER A 45 -16.65 2.88 -35.16
N ALA A 46 -17.91 3.31 -35.21
CA ALA A 46 -18.33 4.54 -35.91
C ALA A 46 -17.76 5.79 -35.17
N HIS A 47 -17.82 5.82 -33.85
CA HIS A 47 -17.24 6.88 -33.02
C HIS A 47 -15.72 7.00 -33.25
N LEU A 48 -14.98 5.88 -33.21
CA LEU A 48 -13.53 5.87 -33.48
C LEU A 48 -13.22 6.39 -34.90
N ARG A 49 -13.99 5.98 -35.91
CA ARG A 49 -13.81 6.49 -37.29
C ARG A 49 -14.08 7.99 -37.40
N ALA A 50 -15.08 8.51 -36.72
CA ALA A 50 -15.39 9.93 -36.67
C ALA A 50 -14.29 10.74 -35.98
N GLY A 51 -13.74 10.24 -34.85
CA GLY A 51 -12.58 10.84 -34.16
C GLY A 51 -11.33 10.90 -35.04
N LEU A 52 -11.03 9.82 -35.75
CA LEU A 52 -9.92 9.79 -36.73
C LEU A 52 -10.17 10.77 -37.89
N GLY A 53 -11.43 10.92 -38.33
CA GLY A 53 -11.81 11.90 -39.36
C GLY A 53 -11.55 13.33 -38.91
N LEU A 54 -11.89 13.65 -37.66
CA LEU A 54 -11.61 14.98 -37.08
C LEU A 54 -10.09 15.24 -36.97
N ALA A 55 -9.32 14.26 -36.50
CA ALA A 55 -7.87 14.38 -36.40
C ALA A 55 -7.21 14.61 -37.78
N LYS A 56 -7.68 13.88 -38.81
CA LYS A 56 -7.21 14.08 -40.19
C LYS A 56 -7.57 15.47 -40.75
N ALA A 57 -8.80 15.94 -40.51
CA ALA A 57 -9.22 17.28 -40.93
C ALA A 57 -8.36 18.37 -40.29
N ALA A 58 -8.02 18.21 -39.01
CA ALA A 58 -7.13 19.14 -38.30
C ALA A 58 -5.68 19.12 -38.84
N ALA A 59 -5.15 17.95 -39.17
CA ALA A 59 -3.76 17.81 -39.64
C ALA A 59 -3.58 18.18 -41.11
N LEU A 60 -4.56 17.95 -41.96
CA LEU A 60 -4.47 18.08 -43.41
C LEU A 60 -5.27 19.28 -43.98
N GLY A 61 -5.83 20.15 -43.14
CA GLY A 61 -6.57 21.35 -43.55
C GLY A 61 -7.98 21.02 -44.13
N GLY A 62 -8.64 19.97 -43.64
CA GLY A 62 -10.00 19.60 -44.04
C GLY A 62 -11.09 20.44 -43.38
N ASN A 63 -12.37 20.18 -43.74
CA ASN A 63 -13.51 20.86 -43.14
C ASN A 63 -13.75 20.40 -41.69
N MET A 64 -13.34 21.25 -40.73
CA MET A 64 -13.41 20.99 -39.31
C MET A 64 -14.87 20.93 -38.78
N ASP A 65 -15.77 21.76 -39.34
CA ASP A 65 -17.16 21.84 -38.86
C ASP A 65 -17.90 20.55 -39.22
N THR A 66 -17.73 20.05 -40.45
CA THR A 66 -18.29 18.79 -40.87
C THR A 66 -17.75 17.60 -40.05
N ALA A 67 -16.45 17.60 -39.76
CA ALA A 67 -15.81 16.55 -38.97
C ALA A 67 -16.28 16.58 -37.49
N ARG A 68 -16.42 17.76 -36.88
CA ARG A 68 -16.99 17.90 -35.52
C ARG A 68 -18.44 17.43 -35.46
N ALA A 69 -19.28 17.86 -36.43
CA ALA A 69 -20.68 17.41 -36.47
C ALA A 69 -20.81 15.89 -36.65
N ALA A 70 -19.87 15.24 -37.39
CA ALA A 70 -19.84 13.80 -37.48
C ALA A 70 -19.47 13.11 -36.17
N LEU A 71 -18.48 13.65 -35.44
CA LEU A 71 -18.10 13.14 -34.14
C LEU A 71 -19.23 13.28 -33.12
N THR A 72 -19.90 14.46 -33.03
CA THR A 72 -21.04 14.66 -32.11
C THR A 72 -22.15 13.66 -32.35
N ARG A 73 -22.52 13.41 -33.61
CA ARG A 73 -23.53 12.37 -33.95
C ARG A 73 -23.08 10.97 -33.55
N ALA A 74 -21.81 10.66 -33.70
CA ALA A 74 -21.27 9.36 -33.32
C ALA A 74 -21.23 9.20 -31.79
N ASP A 75 -20.92 10.27 -31.02
CA ASP A 75 -20.99 10.31 -29.56
C ASP A 75 -22.43 10.03 -29.07
N GLU A 76 -23.41 10.71 -29.64
CA GLU A 76 -24.82 10.53 -29.28
C GLU A 76 -25.30 9.08 -29.59
N ALA A 77 -24.92 8.54 -30.74
CA ALA A 77 -25.25 7.17 -31.13
C ALA A 77 -24.60 6.13 -30.20
N LEU A 78 -23.34 6.32 -29.85
CA LEU A 78 -22.65 5.44 -28.90
C LEU A 78 -23.29 5.50 -27.51
N ALA A 79 -23.61 6.71 -27.01
CA ALA A 79 -24.27 6.88 -25.74
C ALA A 79 -25.68 6.25 -25.71
N ALA A 80 -26.42 6.29 -26.83
CA ALA A 80 -27.70 5.59 -26.97
C ALA A 80 -27.50 4.06 -26.94
N ALA A 81 -26.57 3.52 -27.74
CA ALA A 81 -26.29 2.09 -27.80
C ALA A 81 -25.85 1.52 -26.45
N VAL A 82 -25.02 2.27 -25.68
CA VAL A 82 -24.61 1.90 -24.30
C VAL A 82 -25.84 1.75 -23.40
N ARG A 83 -26.75 2.73 -23.42
CA ARG A 83 -27.98 2.69 -22.60
C ARG A 83 -28.94 1.58 -23.01
N GLU A 84 -29.12 1.37 -24.32
CA GLU A 84 -29.98 0.30 -24.84
C GLU A 84 -29.46 -1.09 -24.49
N ALA A 85 -28.14 -1.25 -24.43
CA ALA A 85 -27.50 -2.47 -23.97
C ALA A 85 -27.56 -2.66 -22.45
N GLY A 86 -28.10 -1.70 -21.69
CA GLY A 86 -28.24 -1.76 -20.23
C GLY A 86 -26.98 -1.40 -19.45
N PHE A 87 -26.00 -0.75 -20.09
CA PHE A 87 -24.75 -0.31 -19.48
C PHE A 87 -24.71 1.20 -19.25
N SER A 88 -23.78 1.62 -18.42
CA SER A 88 -23.33 3.01 -18.26
C SER A 88 -21.93 3.19 -18.87
N ALA A 89 -21.56 4.41 -19.17
CA ALA A 89 -20.22 4.73 -19.65
C ALA A 89 -19.10 4.39 -18.62
N ASP A 90 -19.45 4.28 -17.35
CA ASP A 90 -18.52 3.97 -16.27
C ASP A 90 -18.24 2.46 -16.16
N ASP A 91 -19.12 1.59 -16.67
CA ASP A 91 -18.96 0.15 -16.58
C ASP A 91 -17.75 -0.37 -17.40
N PHE A 92 -17.27 0.43 -18.34
CA PHE A 92 -16.11 0.12 -19.17
C PHE A 92 -14.84 0.86 -18.76
N LYS A 93 -14.89 1.62 -17.67
CA LYS A 93 -13.71 2.31 -17.11
C LYS A 93 -12.97 1.39 -16.16
N PRO A 94 -11.61 1.45 -16.15
CA PRO A 94 -10.83 0.72 -15.15
C PRO A 94 -11.16 1.17 -13.73
N ALA A 95 -11.45 0.23 -12.85
CA ALA A 95 -11.70 0.50 -11.43
C ALA A 95 -10.38 0.54 -10.65
N TYR A 96 -9.73 1.70 -10.63
CA TYR A 96 -8.47 1.91 -9.93
C TYR A 96 -8.66 1.92 -8.41
N ARG A 97 -7.73 1.30 -7.67
CA ARG A 97 -7.75 1.27 -6.19
C ARG A 97 -7.39 2.63 -5.60
N CYS A 98 -6.45 3.34 -6.20
CA CYS A 98 -6.05 4.67 -5.78
C CYS A 98 -6.62 5.74 -6.73
N PRO A 99 -7.65 6.50 -6.31
CA PRO A 99 -8.23 7.54 -7.15
C PRO A 99 -7.31 8.74 -7.36
N LEU A 100 -6.23 8.89 -6.54
CA LEU A 100 -5.32 10.03 -6.62
C LEU A 100 -4.30 9.89 -7.75
N CYS A 101 -3.87 8.68 -8.06
CA CYS A 101 -2.86 8.42 -9.09
C CYS A 101 -3.32 7.38 -10.11
N GLU A 102 -4.54 6.87 -10.00
CA GLU A 102 -5.07 5.81 -10.88
C GLU A 102 -4.11 4.62 -10.97
N ASP A 103 -3.57 4.20 -9.82
CA ASP A 103 -2.61 3.13 -9.64
C ASP A 103 -1.33 3.25 -10.50
N THR A 104 -0.95 4.46 -10.90
CA THR A 104 0.36 4.73 -11.51
C THR A 104 1.49 4.72 -10.48
N GLY A 105 1.16 4.85 -9.19
CA GLY A 105 2.12 4.98 -8.10
C GLY A 105 2.82 6.34 -8.03
N MET A 106 2.55 7.26 -8.96
CA MET A 106 3.19 8.57 -9.04
C MET A 106 2.15 9.69 -9.13
N ARG A 107 2.47 10.86 -8.57
CA ARG A 107 1.65 12.07 -8.68
C ARG A 107 2.56 13.29 -8.77
N GLY A 108 2.49 14.00 -9.88
CA GLY A 108 3.32 15.20 -10.09
C GLY A 108 4.83 14.94 -9.97
N GLY A 109 5.31 13.76 -10.41
CA GLY A 109 6.75 13.41 -10.36
C GLY A 109 7.21 12.86 -9.00
N VAL A 110 6.33 12.79 -7.98
CA VAL A 110 6.65 12.22 -6.67
C VAL A 110 5.85 10.94 -6.42
N PRO A 111 6.36 10.00 -5.59
CA PRO A 111 5.62 8.80 -5.22
C PRO A 111 4.28 9.13 -4.56
N CYS A 112 3.22 8.46 -4.99
CA CYS A 112 1.91 8.58 -4.38
C CYS A 112 1.87 7.90 -3.00
N ARG A 113 1.04 8.38 -2.09
CA ARG A 113 0.86 7.79 -0.76
C ARG A 113 0.47 6.30 -0.80
N CYS A 114 -0.23 5.86 -1.85
CA CYS A 114 -0.61 4.46 -2.01
C CYS A 114 0.60 3.52 -2.08
N VAL A 115 1.75 3.98 -2.59
CA VAL A 115 3.00 3.22 -2.58
C VAL A 115 3.57 3.12 -1.16
N ALA A 116 3.52 4.20 -0.38
CA ALA A 116 3.94 4.16 1.02
C ALA A 116 3.03 3.25 1.86
N ASP A 117 1.71 3.28 1.62
CA ASP A 117 0.74 2.41 2.27
C ASP A 117 0.99 0.93 1.91
N ALA A 118 1.26 0.63 0.65
CA ALA A 118 1.63 -0.71 0.20
C ALA A 118 2.95 -1.18 0.82
N ALA A 119 3.97 -0.31 0.90
CA ALA A 119 5.24 -0.63 1.54
C ALA A 119 5.07 -0.94 3.03
N ARG A 120 4.26 -0.15 3.77
CA ARG A 120 3.93 -0.44 5.18
C ARG A 120 3.24 -1.78 5.36
N ARG A 121 2.27 -2.10 4.50
CA ARG A 121 1.59 -3.41 4.53
C ARG A 121 2.58 -4.54 4.28
N LEU A 122 3.42 -4.45 3.25
CA LEU A 122 4.44 -5.45 2.96
C LEU A 122 5.42 -5.63 4.12
N ARG A 123 5.78 -4.54 4.81
CA ARG A 123 6.63 -4.63 6.01
C ARG A 123 5.92 -5.33 7.17
N ARG A 124 4.64 -5.05 7.39
CA ARG A 124 3.82 -5.77 8.37
C ARG A 124 3.80 -7.27 8.09
N ASP A 125 3.59 -7.65 6.84
CA ASP A 125 3.56 -9.05 6.44
C ASP A 125 4.90 -9.75 6.71
N GLU A 126 6.03 -9.06 6.46
CA GLU A 126 7.36 -9.59 6.79
C GLU A 126 7.59 -9.76 8.29
N ILE A 127 7.17 -8.80 9.11
CA ILE A 127 7.28 -8.89 10.56
C ILE A 127 6.39 -10.02 11.08
N ASN A 128 5.16 -10.11 10.60
CA ASN A 128 4.23 -11.17 10.98
C ASN A 128 4.76 -12.57 10.62
N ALA A 129 5.43 -12.70 9.48
CA ALA A 129 6.06 -13.97 9.08
C ALA A 129 7.33 -14.30 9.89
N ALA A 130 8.05 -13.29 10.37
CA ALA A 130 9.31 -13.47 11.11
C ALA A 130 9.10 -13.63 12.62
N SER A 131 8.01 -13.08 13.18
CA SER A 131 7.70 -13.13 14.61
C SER A 131 6.68 -14.21 14.94
N PRO A 132 6.92 -15.03 15.97
CA PRO A 132 5.95 -16.04 16.42
C PRO A 132 4.64 -15.45 16.96
N LEU A 133 4.63 -14.17 17.36
CA LEU A 133 3.44 -13.46 17.85
C LEU A 133 2.79 -12.60 16.77
N GLY A 134 3.47 -12.36 15.63
CA GLY A 134 3.09 -11.31 14.71
C GLY A 134 3.20 -9.91 15.32
N LEU A 135 2.71 -8.88 14.62
CA LEU A 135 2.59 -7.54 15.19
C LEU A 135 1.48 -7.51 16.25
N CYS A 136 1.82 -6.96 17.41
CA CYS A 136 0.90 -6.77 18.53
C CYS A 136 0.43 -5.33 18.56
N GLN A 137 -0.70 -5.07 19.21
CA GLN A 137 -1.20 -3.72 19.46
C GLN A 137 -1.20 -3.43 20.96
N PHE A 138 -1.03 -2.18 21.34
CA PHE A 138 -1.14 -1.77 22.75
C PHE A 138 -2.52 -2.07 23.35
N ALA A 139 -3.56 -2.11 22.53
CA ALA A 139 -4.93 -2.44 22.95
C ALA A 139 -5.09 -3.90 23.38
N SER A 140 -4.26 -4.80 22.86
CA SER A 140 -4.27 -6.22 23.22
C SER A 140 -3.38 -6.57 24.40
N PHE A 141 -2.73 -5.59 25.02
CA PHE A 141 -1.92 -5.81 26.20
C PHE A 141 -2.76 -5.73 27.47
N GLU A 142 -3.01 -6.90 28.06
CA GLU A 142 -3.90 -7.07 29.21
C GLU A 142 -3.13 -6.92 30.52
N VAL A 143 -3.21 -5.73 31.16
CA VAL A 143 -2.56 -5.47 32.46
C VAL A 143 -3.20 -6.26 33.60
N GLU A 144 -4.42 -6.70 33.42
CA GLU A 144 -5.20 -7.52 34.38
C GLU A 144 -4.59 -8.91 34.61
N ARG A 145 -3.73 -9.39 33.71
CA ARG A 145 -3.00 -10.66 33.85
C ARG A 145 -1.92 -10.62 34.95
N TYR A 146 -1.51 -9.42 35.36
CA TYR A 146 -0.49 -9.24 36.41
C TYR A 146 -1.14 -9.15 37.78
N SER A 147 -0.41 -9.64 38.82
CA SER A 147 -0.86 -9.62 40.20
C SER A 147 -1.16 -8.20 40.68
N ASP A 148 -2.24 -8.05 41.44
CA ASP A 148 -2.64 -6.80 42.09
C ASP A 148 -2.09 -6.66 43.52
N ALA A 149 -1.50 -7.75 44.05
CA ALA A 149 -0.86 -7.73 45.37
C ALA A 149 0.39 -6.83 45.33
N VAL A 150 0.46 -5.90 46.27
CA VAL A 150 1.62 -5.00 46.42
C VAL A 150 2.84 -5.81 46.83
N GLU A 151 3.93 -5.66 46.08
CA GLU A 151 5.21 -6.27 46.45
C GLU A 151 5.93 -5.38 47.51
N PRO A 152 6.25 -5.93 48.67
CA PRO A 152 6.82 -5.12 49.80
C PRO A 152 8.11 -4.39 49.41
N GLU A 153 8.94 -4.98 48.57
CA GLU A 153 10.23 -4.38 48.17
C GLU A 153 10.05 -3.23 47.17
N LEU A 154 8.98 -3.24 46.33
CA LEU A 154 8.73 -2.26 45.28
C LEU A 154 7.72 -1.19 45.69
N GLY A 155 6.89 -1.46 46.71
CA GLY A 155 5.83 -0.57 47.18
C GLY A 155 4.65 -0.39 46.20
N ILE A 156 4.64 -1.13 45.08
CA ILE A 156 3.57 -1.13 44.06
C ILE A 156 3.25 -2.55 43.64
N SER A 157 2.08 -2.77 43.05
CA SER A 157 1.74 -4.06 42.48
C SER A 157 2.37 -4.23 41.08
N PRO A 158 2.66 -5.47 40.63
CA PRO A 158 3.04 -5.77 39.26
C PRO A 158 2.07 -5.21 38.23
N ARG A 159 0.78 -5.21 38.49
CA ARG A 159 -0.25 -4.63 37.61
C ARG A 159 -0.07 -3.13 37.46
N GLU A 160 0.12 -2.42 38.52
CA GLU A 160 0.36 -0.97 38.50
C GLU A 160 1.67 -0.62 37.78
N TYR A 161 2.75 -1.39 38.05
CA TYR A 161 4.01 -1.24 37.33
C TYR A 161 3.88 -1.42 35.83
N MET A 162 3.22 -2.51 35.41
CA MET A 162 3.01 -2.82 33.98
C MET A 162 2.10 -1.80 33.30
N GLY A 163 1.12 -1.24 34.03
CA GLY A 163 0.29 -0.13 33.53
C GLY A 163 1.12 1.13 33.27
N LYS A 164 2.02 1.49 34.17
CA LYS A 164 2.97 2.61 33.97
C LYS A 164 3.90 2.35 32.78
N LEU A 165 4.42 1.13 32.65
CA LEU A 165 5.29 0.73 31.55
C LEU A 165 4.56 0.77 30.21
N LEU A 166 3.32 0.27 30.14
CA LEU A 166 2.47 0.35 28.95
C LEU A 166 2.27 1.81 28.51
N ASN A 167 1.95 2.70 29.45
CA ASN A 167 1.76 4.11 29.15
C ASN A 167 3.07 4.79 28.66
N TYR A 168 4.20 4.41 29.25
CA TYR A 168 5.52 4.86 28.78
C TYR A 168 5.76 4.41 27.32
N CYS A 169 5.52 3.13 27.00
CA CYS A 169 5.69 2.58 25.65
C CYS A 169 4.79 3.27 24.62
N ARG A 170 3.53 3.56 24.99
CA ARG A 170 2.59 4.33 24.15
C ARG A 170 3.13 5.74 23.88
N GLY A 171 3.58 6.42 24.93
CA GLY A 171 4.16 7.76 24.84
C GLY A 171 5.44 7.79 24.00
N TYR A 172 6.28 6.77 24.15
CA TYR A 172 7.50 6.60 23.34
C TYR A 172 7.15 6.45 21.85
N ALA A 173 6.26 5.52 21.52
CA ALA A 173 5.87 5.27 20.13
C ALA A 173 5.21 6.49 19.48
N ALA A 174 4.34 7.20 20.20
CA ALA A 174 3.67 8.41 19.72
C ALA A 174 4.62 9.57 19.41
N LYS A 175 5.77 9.62 20.08
CA LYS A 175 6.78 10.68 19.92
C LYS A 175 8.04 10.18 19.21
N PHE A 176 7.96 9.00 18.59
CA PHE A 176 9.13 8.37 17.99
C PHE A 176 9.73 9.24 16.88
N SER A 177 11.05 9.36 16.91
CA SER A 177 11.88 10.03 15.90
C SER A 177 13.21 9.30 15.76
N GLN A 178 14.01 9.67 14.78
CA GLN A 178 15.36 9.11 14.60
C GLN A 178 16.30 9.37 15.79
N ASN A 179 15.99 10.38 16.61
CA ASN A 179 16.75 10.73 17.80
C ASN A 179 16.15 10.14 19.09
N SER A 180 15.12 9.29 19.00
CA SER A 180 14.54 8.62 20.15
C SER A 180 15.58 7.69 20.82
N PRO A 181 15.62 7.61 22.17
CA PRO A 181 16.55 6.74 22.87
C PRO A 181 16.27 5.27 22.60
N ASN A 182 17.30 4.43 22.75
CA ASN A 182 17.14 2.98 22.69
C ASN A 182 16.34 2.48 23.90
N LEU A 183 15.54 1.44 23.71
CA LEU A 183 14.82 0.75 24.76
C LEU A 183 15.39 -0.65 24.95
N LEU A 184 15.65 -1.03 26.20
CA LEU A 184 16.04 -2.37 26.60
C LEU A 184 15.00 -2.94 27.55
N PHE A 185 14.28 -4.01 27.11
CA PHE A 185 13.34 -4.74 27.95
C PHE A 185 14.05 -5.90 28.65
N MET A 186 14.08 -5.88 29.97
CA MET A 186 14.67 -6.93 30.81
C MET A 186 13.60 -7.58 31.71
N GLY A 187 13.82 -8.82 32.12
CA GLY A 187 12.94 -9.56 33.01
C GLY A 187 12.72 -11.01 32.55
N HIS A 188 12.00 -11.80 33.36
CA HIS A 188 11.74 -13.22 33.11
C HIS A 188 10.89 -13.45 31.85
N THR A 189 10.91 -14.67 31.32
CA THR A 189 10.08 -15.10 30.20
C THR A 189 8.59 -14.96 30.57
N GLY A 190 7.74 -14.60 29.60
CA GLY A 190 6.30 -14.47 29.80
C GLY A 190 5.83 -13.09 30.27
N LEU A 191 6.72 -12.16 30.64
CA LEU A 191 6.35 -10.83 31.14
C LEU A 191 6.00 -9.79 30.06
N GLY A 192 5.62 -10.19 28.86
CA GLY A 192 5.12 -9.29 27.82
C GLY A 192 6.17 -8.45 27.07
N LYS A 193 7.49 -8.69 27.28
CA LYS A 193 8.56 -7.92 26.62
C LYS A 193 8.41 -7.86 25.09
N THR A 194 8.25 -9.03 24.46
CA THR A 194 8.10 -9.13 23.01
C THR A 194 6.78 -8.50 22.54
N HIS A 195 5.70 -8.64 23.33
CA HIS A 195 4.43 -7.99 23.03
C HIS A 195 4.58 -6.47 22.98
N LEU A 196 5.17 -5.87 24.02
CA LEU A 196 5.38 -4.39 24.06
C LEU A 196 6.32 -3.92 22.94
N ALA A 197 7.40 -4.67 22.66
CA ALA A 197 8.29 -4.33 21.56
C ALA A 197 7.59 -4.34 20.20
N LEU A 198 6.75 -5.36 19.95
CA LEU A 198 5.97 -5.46 18.71
C LEU A 198 4.83 -4.45 18.64
N ALA A 199 4.24 -4.05 19.78
CA ALA A 199 3.25 -2.98 19.81
C ALA A 199 3.88 -1.59 19.54
N ILE A 200 5.10 -1.35 20.02
CA ILE A 200 5.87 -0.16 19.65
C ILE A 200 6.18 -0.20 18.14
N ALA A 201 6.64 -1.34 17.62
CA ALA A 201 6.95 -1.53 16.20
C ALA A 201 5.75 -1.24 15.31
N ASP A 202 4.56 -1.73 15.67
CA ASP A 202 3.32 -1.46 14.94
C ASP A 202 2.97 0.03 14.94
N ALA A 203 3.01 0.69 16.09
CA ALA A 203 2.69 2.11 16.20
C ALA A 203 3.71 3.01 15.46
N VAL A 204 4.99 2.65 15.50
CA VAL A 204 6.06 3.37 14.79
C VAL A 204 5.93 3.21 13.28
N LEU A 205 5.56 2.02 12.82
CA LEU A 205 5.28 1.74 11.41
C LEU A 205 4.04 2.51 10.92
N GLU A 206 2.98 2.60 11.73
CA GLU A 206 1.80 3.45 11.48
C GLU A 206 2.18 4.93 11.37
N GLY A 207 3.12 5.38 12.19
CA GLY A 207 3.69 6.74 12.15
C GLY A 207 4.52 7.03 10.89
N GLY A 208 4.71 6.06 9.99
CA GLY A 208 5.41 6.24 8.70
C GLY A 208 6.91 5.97 8.76
N HIS A 209 7.44 5.46 9.88
CA HIS A 209 8.83 5.01 9.98
C HIS A 209 8.96 3.56 9.52
N ASP A 210 10.13 3.18 9.03
CA ASP A 210 10.42 1.78 8.70
C ASP A 210 10.91 1.02 9.94
N VAL A 211 10.54 -0.25 10.04
CA VAL A 211 10.87 -1.13 11.18
C VAL A 211 11.44 -2.45 10.66
N LEU A 212 12.55 -2.88 11.24
CA LEU A 212 13.15 -4.19 11.01
C LEU A 212 13.02 -5.03 12.27
N TYR A 213 12.48 -6.24 12.13
CA TYR A 213 12.43 -7.23 13.19
C TYR A 213 13.46 -8.33 12.91
N THR A 214 14.41 -8.52 13.82
CA THR A 214 15.48 -9.52 13.64
C THR A 214 15.96 -10.04 14.99
N SER A 215 16.62 -11.20 15.00
CA SER A 215 17.32 -11.68 16.17
C SER A 215 18.73 -11.07 16.25
N ALA A 216 19.28 -10.96 17.47
CA ALA A 216 20.65 -10.49 17.67
C ALA A 216 21.69 -11.33 16.91
N ALA A 217 21.49 -12.66 16.85
CA ALA A 217 22.36 -13.56 16.10
C ALA A 217 22.30 -13.29 14.60
N ALA A 218 21.11 -13.07 14.03
CA ALA A 218 20.95 -12.77 12.61
C ALA A 218 21.55 -11.39 12.25
N LEU A 219 21.37 -10.40 13.12
CA LEU A 219 21.98 -9.07 12.96
C LEU A 219 23.51 -9.17 12.98
N ALA A 220 24.07 -9.85 13.95
CA ALA A 220 25.53 -10.05 14.05
C ALA A 220 26.11 -10.77 12.81
N ALA A 221 25.40 -11.81 12.32
CA ALA A 221 25.80 -12.51 11.11
C ALA A 221 25.71 -11.64 9.85
N GLN A 222 24.75 -10.73 9.79
CA GLN A 222 24.63 -9.77 8.68
C GLN A 222 25.77 -8.76 8.71
N LEU A 223 26.01 -8.14 9.86
CA LEU A 223 27.12 -7.18 10.04
C LEU A 223 28.48 -7.80 9.75
N GLY A 224 28.68 -9.07 10.17
CA GLY A 224 29.91 -9.81 9.84
C GLY A 224 30.10 -9.98 8.34
N ARG A 225 29.06 -10.36 7.60
CA ARG A 225 29.13 -10.48 6.14
C ARG A 225 29.42 -9.14 5.46
N GLU A 226 28.79 -8.07 5.89
CA GLU A 226 29.02 -6.73 5.34
C GLU A 226 30.46 -6.27 5.61
N HIS A 227 30.97 -6.51 6.80
CA HIS A 227 32.36 -6.16 7.16
C HIS A 227 33.39 -6.94 6.34
N PHE A 228 33.22 -8.24 6.20
CA PHE A 228 34.16 -9.07 5.41
C PHE A 228 34.05 -8.86 3.90
N ASN A 229 32.88 -8.48 3.36
CA ASN A 229 32.76 -8.16 1.93
C ASN A 229 33.41 -6.82 1.56
N TYR A 230 33.52 -5.87 2.50
CA TYR A 230 34.26 -4.63 2.28
C TYR A 230 35.78 -4.86 2.21
N THR A 231 36.31 -5.90 2.88
CA THR A 231 37.74 -6.21 2.88
C THR A 231 38.21 -7.02 1.64
N THR A 232 37.29 -7.60 0.86
CA THR A 232 37.62 -8.37 -0.36
C THR A 232 37.55 -7.54 -1.66
N ASN A 233 37.12 -6.29 -1.63
CA ASN A 233 37.07 -5.41 -2.80
C ASN A 233 38.20 -4.36 -2.86
N ASP A 234 39.15 -4.41 -1.91
CA ASP A 234 40.29 -3.48 -1.83
C ASP A 234 41.65 -4.16 -2.10
N GLU A 235 41.65 -5.37 -2.75
CA GLU A 235 42.87 -6.04 -3.27
C GLU A 235 42.79 -6.14 -4.85
#